data_57585fc8b2feabd66157db3977b42875
#
_entry.id   57585fc8b2feabd66157db3977b42875
#
_cell.length_a   1.000
_cell.length_b   1.000
_cell.length_c   1.000
_cell.angle_alpha   90.00
_cell.angle_beta   90.00
_cell.angle_gamma   90.00
#
_symmetry.space_group_name_H-M   'P 1'
#
loop_
_entity.id
_entity.type
_entity.pdbx_description
1 polymer ?
#
loop_
_entity_poly.entity_id
_entity_poly.type
_entity_poly.pdbx_seq_one_letter_code
_entity_poly.pdbx_strand_id
1 'polypeptide(L)'
;MNSVVRVVLSVITAVGGFYFTYWAGGALLFAVDVNGWIELALAAVVAVGAAAFVWTRAGVPGGFLSSVGTGAIVTGTIAFVAGFFGPILLMPGANQGPLLGIFITGPLGFLLGGIGGAVSWARRRRQARL
;
A
#
# COMPACT_ATOMS: atom_id res chain seq x y z
N MET A 1 2.69 -13.36 14.05
CA MET A 1 3.64 -12.51 13.32
C MET A 1 4.49 -11.76 14.32
N ASN A 2 5.81 -11.71 14.12
CA ASN A 2 6.75 -11.05 15.03
C ASN A 2 6.50 -9.53 15.07
N SER A 3 6.68 -8.89 16.24
CA SER A 3 6.51 -7.43 16.42
C SER A 3 7.39 -6.61 15.47
N VAL A 4 8.60 -7.07 15.20
CA VAL A 4 9.52 -6.41 14.24
C VAL A 4 8.92 -6.36 12.84
N VAL A 5 8.35 -7.48 12.37
CA VAL A 5 7.70 -7.53 11.05
C VAL A 5 6.49 -6.59 10.99
N ARG A 6 5.69 -6.51 12.08
CA ARG A 6 4.57 -5.57 12.15
C ARG A 6 5.05 -4.11 12.06
N VAL A 7 6.09 -3.76 12.81
CA VAL A 7 6.68 -2.41 12.76
C VAL A 7 7.14 -2.10 11.33
N VAL A 8 7.95 -2.98 10.74
CA VAL A 8 8.49 -2.78 9.38
C VAL A 8 7.36 -2.61 8.36
N LEU A 9 6.36 -3.51 8.36
CA LEU A 9 5.23 -3.42 7.44
C LEU A 9 4.41 -2.14 7.65
N SER A 10 4.18 -1.73 8.89
CA SER A 10 3.43 -0.50 9.19
C SER A 10 4.19 0.74 8.76
N VAL A 11 5.51 0.78 8.96
CA VAL A 11 6.36 1.89 8.51
C VAL A 11 6.39 1.96 6.98
N ILE A 12 6.62 0.84 6.28
CA ILE A 12 6.59 0.79 4.82
C ILE A 12 5.22 1.26 4.31
N THR A 13 4.13 0.81 4.96
CA THR A 13 2.76 1.19 4.59
C THR A 13 2.51 2.67 4.84
N ALA A 14 3.01 3.24 5.93
CA ALA A 14 2.90 4.67 6.20
C ALA A 14 3.63 5.50 5.13
N VAL A 15 4.88 5.16 4.85
CA VAL A 15 5.71 5.86 3.84
C VAL A 15 5.09 5.73 2.46
N GLY A 16 4.79 4.51 2.02
CA GLY A 16 4.23 4.26 0.71
C GLY A 16 2.83 4.86 0.55
N GLY A 17 1.97 4.75 1.56
CA GLY A 17 0.64 5.35 1.57
C GLY A 17 0.68 6.88 1.51
N PHE A 18 1.63 7.49 2.24
CA PHE A 18 1.85 8.93 2.19
C PHE A 18 2.26 9.40 0.79
N TYR A 19 3.33 8.82 0.24
CA TYR A 19 3.84 9.21 -1.07
C TYR A 19 2.86 8.89 -2.19
N PHE A 20 2.20 7.74 -2.15
CA PHE A 20 1.18 7.39 -3.13
C PHE A 20 0.03 8.39 -3.11
N THR A 21 -0.52 8.71 -1.93
CA THR A 21 -1.65 9.65 -1.81
C THR A 21 -1.24 11.06 -2.22
N TYR A 22 -0.05 11.50 -1.83
CA TYR A 22 0.45 12.82 -2.19
C TYR A 22 0.63 12.97 -3.70
N TRP A 23 1.33 12.04 -4.35
CA TRP A 23 1.59 12.11 -5.79
C TRP A 23 0.39 11.76 -6.66
N ALA A 24 -0.35 10.72 -6.31
CA ALA A 24 -1.56 10.34 -7.04
C ALA A 24 -2.69 11.34 -6.79
N GLY A 25 -2.83 11.85 -5.56
CA GLY A 25 -3.75 12.92 -5.20
C GLY A 25 -3.46 14.18 -5.98
N GLY A 26 -2.22 14.65 -5.97
CA GLY A 26 -1.79 15.81 -6.75
C GLY A 26 -2.06 15.65 -8.25
N ALA A 27 -1.78 14.46 -8.81
CA ALA A 27 -2.04 14.20 -10.23
C ALA A 27 -3.54 14.16 -10.58
N LEU A 28 -4.39 13.62 -9.70
CA LEU A 28 -5.84 13.54 -9.90
C LEU A 28 -6.54 14.87 -9.60
N LEU A 29 -6.05 15.61 -8.62
CA LEU A 29 -6.62 16.88 -8.18
C LEU A 29 -6.02 18.08 -8.94
N PHE A 30 -5.10 17.84 -9.88
CA PHE A 30 -4.47 18.89 -10.69
C PHE A 30 -5.48 19.79 -11.43
N ALA A 31 -6.67 19.28 -11.72
CA ALA A 31 -7.76 20.04 -12.32
C ALA A 31 -8.55 20.90 -11.32
N VAL A 32 -8.32 20.72 -10.02
CA VAL A 32 -8.97 21.44 -8.93
C VAL A 32 -7.87 22.15 -8.17
N ASP A 33 -7.94 23.46 -8.06
CA ASP A 33 -6.95 24.28 -7.32
C ASP A 33 -7.09 24.03 -5.81
N VAL A 34 -6.58 22.88 -5.35
CA VAL A 34 -6.61 22.46 -3.96
C VAL A 34 -5.35 22.98 -3.26
N ASN A 35 -5.55 23.59 -2.11
CA ASN A 35 -4.46 24.07 -1.29
C ASN A 35 -3.51 22.92 -0.89
N GLY A 36 -2.21 23.06 -1.13
CA GLY A 36 -1.19 22.03 -0.86
C GLY A 36 -1.19 21.51 0.59
N TRP A 37 -1.65 22.30 1.56
CA TRP A 37 -1.84 21.86 2.95
C TRP A 37 -2.93 20.80 3.10
N ILE A 38 -3.98 20.86 2.26
CA ILE A 38 -5.06 19.86 2.25
C ILE A 38 -4.54 18.55 1.70
N GLU A 39 -3.76 18.59 0.61
CA GLU A 39 -3.13 17.39 0.04
C GLU A 39 -2.19 16.71 1.04
N LEU A 40 -1.37 17.50 1.74
CA LEU A 40 -0.46 17.02 2.76
C LEU A 40 -1.21 16.38 3.93
N ALA A 41 -2.27 17.04 4.40
CA ALA A 41 -3.10 16.53 5.49
C ALA A 41 -3.80 15.23 5.09
N LEU A 42 -4.35 15.16 3.87
CA LEU A 42 -4.99 13.97 3.35
C LEU A 42 -3.99 12.80 3.24
N ALA A 43 -2.81 13.05 2.69
CA ALA A 43 -1.75 12.05 2.60
C ALA A 43 -1.33 11.53 3.98
N ALA A 44 -1.21 12.42 4.98
CA ALA A 44 -0.90 12.04 6.35
C ALA A 44 -2.00 11.19 6.99
N VAL A 45 -3.27 11.56 6.82
CA VAL A 45 -4.42 10.79 7.35
C VAL A 45 -4.46 9.40 6.72
N VAL A 46 -4.31 9.29 5.41
CA VAL A 46 -4.28 7.99 4.70
C VAL A 46 -3.10 7.13 5.16
N ALA A 47 -1.92 7.73 5.30
CA ALA A 47 -0.72 7.03 5.78
C ALA A 47 -0.90 6.44 7.18
N VAL A 48 -1.40 7.24 8.12
CA VAL A 48 -1.67 6.80 9.50
C VAL A 48 -2.76 5.75 9.54
N GLY A 49 -3.86 5.95 8.80
CA GLY A 49 -4.96 5.00 8.72
C GLY A 49 -4.55 3.65 8.16
N ALA A 50 -3.78 3.65 7.06
CA ALA A 50 -3.25 2.43 6.44
C ALA A 50 -2.25 1.71 7.35
N ALA A 51 -1.34 2.45 8.00
CA ALA A 51 -0.38 1.88 8.94
C ALA A 51 -1.08 1.27 10.17
N ALA A 52 -2.07 1.96 10.74
CA ALA A 52 -2.87 1.45 11.86
C ALA A 52 -3.67 0.20 11.46
N PHE A 53 -4.23 0.19 10.25
CA PHE A 53 -4.92 -0.99 9.71
C PHE A 53 -3.97 -2.18 9.59
N VAL A 54 -2.78 -1.99 9.02
CA VAL A 54 -1.77 -3.06 8.89
C VAL A 54 -1.31 -3.50 10.28
N TRP A 55 -1.06 -2.58 11.21
CA TRP A 55 -0.65 -2.89 12.57
C TRP A 55 -1.66 -3.81 13.28
N THR A 56 -2.94 -3.53 13.14
CA THR A 56 -4.02 -4.27 13.83
C THR A 56 -4.43 -5.55 13.11
N ARG A 57 -4.28 -5.62 11.79
CA ARG A 57 -4.82 -6.72 10.96
C ARG A 57 -3.78 -7.66 10.40
N ALA A 58 -2.54 -7.21 10.20
CA ALA A 58 -1.51 -8.07 9.63
C ALA A 58 -1.16 -9.22 10.60
N GLY A 59 -1.20 -10.44 10.08
CA GLY A 59 -0.93 -11.66 10.85
C GLY A 59 -2.08 -12.13 11.76
N VAL A 60 -3.23 -11.45 11.74
CA VAL A 60 -4.43 -11.86 12.48
C VAL A 60 -5.39 -12.57 11.52
N PRO A 61 -5.87 -13.78 11.83
CA PRO A 61 -6.90 -14.45 11.04
C PRO A 61 -8.16 -13.57 11.02
N GLY A 62 -8.56 -13.14 9.85
CA GLY A 62 -9.72 -12.25 9.68
C GLY A 62 -10.72 -12.79 8.67
N GLY A 63 -11.85 -12.10 8.55
CA GLY A 63 -12.85 -12.34 7.52
C GLY A 63 -12.31 -12.06 6.11
N PHE A 64 -13.13 -12.29 5.10
CA PHE A 64 -12.77 -12.10 3.69
C PHE A 64 -12.24 -10.69 3.41
N LEU A 65 -12.99 -9.65 3.79
CA LEU A 65 -12.62 -8.25 3.54
C LEU A 65 -11.30 -7.87 4.25
N SER A 66 -11.10 -8.33 5.49
CA SER A 66 -9.86 -8.08 6.22
C SER A 66 -8.66 -8.74 5.54
N SER A 67 -8.81 -9.95 5.01
CA SER A 67 -7.73 -10.67 4.32
C SER A 67 -7.39 -10.03 2.97
N VAL A 68 -8.42 -9.66 2.20
CA VAL A 68 -8.25 -8.94 0.92
C VAL A 68 -7.62 -7.57 1.16
N GLY A 69 -8.15 -6.80 2.10
CA GLY A 69 -7.64 -5.46 2.42
C GLY A 69 -6.19 -5.48 2.92
N THR A 70 -5.85 -6.39 3.83
CA THR A 70 -4.47 -6.53 4.32
C THR A 70 -3.53 -6.94 3.19
N GLY A 71 -3.92 -7.92 2.37
CA GLY A 71 -3.14 -8.35 1.22
C GLY A 71 -2.91 -7.22 0.21
N ALA A 72 -3.98 -6.50 -0.14
CA ALA A 72 -3.92 -5.38 -1.07
C ALA A 72 -3.01 -4.24 -0.54
N ILE A 73 -3.22 -3.79 0.69
CA ILE A 73 -2.46 -2.68 1.27
C ILE A 73 -0.98 -3.05 1.42
N VAL A 74 -0.68 -4.19 2.01
CA VAL A 74 0.72 -4.61 2.24
C VAL A 74 1.45 -4.80 0.92
N THR A 75 0.91 -5.63 0.02
CA THR A 75 1.57 -5.94 -1.27
C THR A 75 1.61 -4.71 -2.17
N GLY A 76 0.51 -3.94 -2.22
CA GLY A 76 0.44 -2.72 -3.02
C GLY A 76 1.44 -1.68 -2.58
N THR A 77 1.59 -1.48 -1.27
CA THR A 77 2.55 -0.52 -0.72
C THR A 77 3.99 -0.97 -0.97
N ILE A 78 4.31 -2.24 -0.79
CA ILE A 78 5.66 -2.77 -1.09
C ILE A 78 5.97 -2.60 -2.58
N ALA A 79 5.03 -2.96 -3.45
CA ALA A 79 5.20 -2.81 -4.90
C ALA A 79 5.34 -1.35 -5.32
N PHE A 80 4.55 -0.45 -4.71
CA PHE A 80 4.66 0.99 -4.93
C PHE A 80 6.03 1.52 -4.49
N VAL A 81 6.46 1.22 -3.27
CA VAL A 81 7.76 1.68 -2.75
C VAL A 81 8.91 1.18 -3.62
N ALA A 82 8.88 -0.09 -4.02
CA ALA A 82 9.88 -0.67 -4.91
C ALA A 82 9.87 0.00 -6.30
N GLY A 83 8.70 0.20 -6.89
CA GLY A 83 8.57 0.83 -8.21
C GLY A 83 8.81 2.33 -8.23
N PHE A 84 8.56 3.01 -7.11
CA PHE A 84 8.79 4.45 -6.98
C PHE A 84 10.25 4.77 -6.67
N PHE A 85 10.79 4.16 -5.62
CA PHE A 85 12.14 4.46 -5.15
C PHE A 85 13.23 3.61 -5.85
N GLY A 86 12.88 2.41 -6.33
CA GLY A 86 13.83 1.52 -7.00
C GLY A 86 14.54 2.18 -8.19
N PRO A 87 13.83 2.70 -9.20
CA PRO A 87 14.45 3.38 -10.33
C PRO A 87 15.23 4.62 -9.93
N ILE A 88 14.77 5.39 -8.95
CA ILE A 88 15.46 6.59 -8.45
C ILE A 88 16.84 6.22 -7.87
N LEU A 89 16.90 5.11 -7.12
CA LEU A 89 18.14 4.66 -6.47
C LEU A 89 19.10 3.95 -7.43
N LEU A 90 18.56 3.16 -8.36
CA LEU A 90 19.34 2.33 -9.27
C LEU A 90 19.76 3.05 -10.56
N MET A 91 18.95 4.02 -11.01
CA MET A 91 19.17 4.78 -12.23
C MET A 91 18.81 6.26 -12.00
N PRO A 92 19.67 7.05 -11.33
CA PRO A 92 19.35 8.44 -10.98
C PRO A 92 19.05 9.35 -12.17
N GLY A 93 19.46 8.96 -13.39
CA GLY A 93 19.13 9.68 -14.64
C GLY A 93 17.81 9.29 -15.29
N ALA A 94 17.15 8.24 -14.82
CA ALA A 94 15.86 7.80 -15.34
C ALA A 94 14.71 8.51 -14.60
N ASN A 95 14.19 9.57 -15.16
CA ASN A 95 13.15 10.42 -14.58
C ASN A 95 11.74 9.76 -14.54
N GLN A 96 11.63 8.43 -14.70
CA GLN A 96 10.37 7.71 -14.83
C GLN A 96 9.96 6.89 -13.60
N GLY A 97 10.78 6.85 -12.55
CA GLY A 97 10.51 6.06 -11.34
C GLY A 97 9.16 6.39 -10.68
N PRO A 98 8.83 7.68 -10.44
CA PRO A 98 7.56 8.06 -9.84
C PRO A 98 6.34 7.59 -10.64
N LEU A 99 6.40 7.71 -11.98
CA LEU A 99 5.32 7.27 -12.88
C LEU A 99 5.12 5.76 -12.83
N LEU A 100 6.20 4.99 -12.82
CA LEU A 100 6.15 3.53 -12.73
C LEU A 100 5.50 3.08 -11.41
N GLY A 101 5.91 3.69 -10.30
CA GLY A 101 5.36 3.41 -8.97
C GLY A 101 3.86 3.69 -8.88
N ILE A 102 3.44 4.86 -9.36
CA ILE A 102 2.06 5.34 -9.23
C ILE A 102 1.13 4.58 -10.17
N PHE A 103 1.48 4.44 -11.45
CA PHE A 103 0.56 3.97 -12.48
C PHE A 103 0.63 2.47 -12.75
N ILE A 104 1.73 1.81 -12.44
CA ILE A 104 1.94 0.40 -12.79
C ILE A 104 2.13 -0.45 -11.55
N THR A 105 3.23 -0.31 -10.84
CA THR A 105 3.59 -1.26 -9.77
C THR A 105 2.71 -1.12 -8.54
N GLY A 106 2.29 0.09 -8.18
CA GLY A 106 1.33 0.31 -7.09
C GLY A 106 -0.01 -0.39 -7.34
N PRO A 107 -0.77 0.01 -8.39
CA PRO A 107 -2.05 -0.60 -8.71
C PRO A 107 -1.98 -2.12 -8.92
N LEU A 108 -0.98 -2.62 -9.64
CA LEU A 108 -0.78 -4.07 -9.82
C LEU A 108 -0.52 -4.77 -8.49
N GLY A 109 0.31 -4.19 -7.63
CA GLY A 109 0.57 -4.71 -6.29
C GLY A 109 -0.69 -4.78 -5.44
N PHE A 110 -1.56 -3.75 -5.49
CA PHE A 110 -2.85 -3.76 -4.81
C PHE A 110 -3.76 -4.88 -5.31
N LEU A 111 -3.88 -5.06 -6.63
CA LEU A 111 -4.71 -6.12 -7.21
C LEU A 111 -4.19 -7.50 -6.87
N LEU A 112 -2.91 -7.76 -7.08
CA LEU A 112 -2.28 -9.05 -6.79
C LEU A 112 -2.32 -9.37 -5.30
N GLY A 113 -2.08 -8.37 -4.45
CA GLY A 113 -2.19 -8.51 -3.00
C GLY A 113 -3.60 -8.81 -2.53
N GLY A 114 -4.60 -8.16 -3.12
CA GLY A 114 -6.02 -8.43 -2.85
C GLY A 114 -6.41 -9.86 -3.24
N ILE A 115 -6.00 -10.30 -4.42
CA ILE A 115 -6.21 -11.69 -4.89
C ILE A 115 -5.51 -12.67 -3.94
N GLY A 116 -4.25 -12.41 -3.58
CA GLY A 116 -3.49 -13.22 -2.62
C GLY A 116 -4.19 -13.32 -1.27
N GLY A 117 -4.73 -12.21 -0.77
CA GLY A 117 -5.54 -12.16 0.44
C GLY A 117 -6.82 -13.01 0.35
N ALA A 118 -7.53 -12.94 -0.78
CA ALA A 118 -8.72 -13.75 -1.03
C ALA A 118 -8.40 -15.26 -1.07
N VAL A 119 -7.32 -15.63 -1.78
CA VAL A 119 -6.86 -17.02 -1.87
C VAL A 119 -6.44 -17.54 -0.50
N SER A 120 -5.71 -16.75 0.27
CA SER A 120 -5.28 -17.15 1.62
C SER A 120 -6.46 -17.38 2.57
N TRP A 121 -7.49 -16.55 2.49
CA TRP A 121 -8.73 -16.73 3.23
C TRP A 121 -9.46 -18.00 2.81
N ALA A 122 -9.61 -18.26 1.51
CA ALA A 122 -10.27 -19.44 0.99
C ALA A 122 -9.56 -20.75 1.42
N ARG A 123 -8.22 -20.76 1.39
CA ARG A 123 -7.41 -21.90 1.87
C ARG A 123 -7.63 -22.15 3.35
N ARG A 124 -7.62 -21.13 4.21
CA ARG A 124 -7.88 -21.27 5.65
C ARG A 124 -9.28 -21.81 5.93
N ARG A 125 -10.30 -21.38 5.18
CA ARG A 125 -11.65 -21.92 5.33
C ARG A 125 -11.76 -23.40 4.96
N ARG A 126 -11.05 -23.83 3.95
CA ARG A 126 -11.02 -25.25 3.56
C ARG A 126 -10.39 -26.10 4.66
N GLN A 127 -9.28 -25.65 5.23
CA GLN A 127 -8.60 -26.37 6.33
C GLN A 127 -9.45 -26.46 7.60
N ALA A 128 -10.25 -25.45 7.91
CA ALA A 128 -11.14 -25.46 9.07
C ALA A 128 -12.37 -26.35 8.91
N ARG A 129 -12.64 -26.88 7.70
CA ARG A 129 -13.76 -27.81 7.42
C ARG A 129 -13.34 -29.28 7.37
N LEU A 130 -12.05 -29.56 7.41
CA LEU A 130 -11.48 -30.90 7.46
C LEU A 130 -11.21 -31.33 8.90
#